data_738dcba187b7ccf48ae535dac10a856f
#
_entry.id   738dcba187b7ccf48ae535dac10a856f
#
_cell.length_a   1.000
_cell.length_b   1.000
_cell.length_c   1.000
_cell.angle_alpha   90.00
_cell.angle_beta   90.00
_cell.angle_gamma   90.00
#
_symmetry.space_group_name_H-M   'P 1'
#
loop_
_entity.id
_entity.type
_entity.pdbx_description
1 polymer ?
#
loop_
_entity_poly.entity_id
_entity_poly.type
_entity_poly.pdbx_seq_one_letter_code
_entity_poly.pdbx_strand_id
1 'polypeptide(L)'
;MSKTGKIILGLSLLPQYFFIKVMAQYPEFVETYYSKGIFPIISKLLNTAFKWIPFSVGDLLYIALIVYVLRWVIKNVKRLRTHPKAWVLDVLSFVSLLYFMFHLFWGYNYYRVPLHTTLNLNPNYSTCLLYTSPSPRD
;
A
#
# COMPACT_ATOMS: atom_id res chain seq x y z
N MET A 1 13.22 2.09 -19.60
CA MET A 1 13.20 3.36 -18.85
C MET A 1 14.56 4.02 -18.95
N SER A 2 14.61 5.34 -19.22
CA SER A 2 15.88 6.09 -19.30
C SER A 2 16.59 6.08 -17.91
N LYS A 3 17.91 6.27 -17.91
CA LYS A 3 18.72 6.32 -16.69
C LYS A 3 18.25 7.45 -15.76
N THR A 4 17.93 8.60 -16.34
CA THR A 4 17.38 9.76 -15.63
C THR A 4 16.03 9.46 -14.97
N GLY A 5 15.12 8.76 -15.69
CA GLY A 5 13.82 8.37 -15.12
C GLY A 5 13.93 7.46 -13.90
N LYS A 6 14.89 6.52 -13.90
CA LYS A 6 15.15 5.65 -12.74
C LYS A 6 15.68 6.43 -11.52
N ILE A 7 16.54 7.43 -11.77
CA ILE A 7 17.07 8.28 -10.70
C ILE A 7 15.95 9.11 -10.08
N ILE A 8 15.12 9.75 -10.91
CA ILE A 8 13.97 10.55 -10.42
C ILE A 8 13.02 9.66 -9.61
N LEU A 9 12.68 8.48 -10.14
CA LEU A 9 11.76 7.55 -9.47
C LEU A 9 12.35 7.01 -8.17
N GLY A 10 13.63 6.69 -8.12
CA GLY A 10 14.31 6.22 -6.91
C GLY A 10 14.40 7.32 -5.85
N LEU A 11 14.73 8.54 -6.24
CA LEU A 11 14.78 9.68 -5.32
C LEU A 11 13.40 10.10 -4.83
N SER A 12 12.34 9.83 -5.57
CA SER A 12 10.97 10.17 -5.16
C SER A 12 10.49 9.43 -3.90
N LEU A 13 11.18 8.36 -3.48
CA LEU A 13 10.93 7.70 -2.20
C LEU A 13 11.01 8.67 -1.00
N LEU A 14 11.98 9.56 -1.00
CA LEU A 14 12.16 10.53 0.09
C LEU A 14 10.96 11.49 0.23
N PRO A 15 10.54 12.21 -0.83
CA PRO A 15 9.37 13.07 -0.74
C PRO A 15 8.07 12.27 -0.49
N GLN A 16 7.93 11.04 -1.02
CA GLN A 16 6.78 10.18 -0.71
C GLN A 16 6.71 9.84 0.78
N TYR A 17 7.83 9.40 1.38
CA TYR A 17 7.91 9.11 2.81
C TYR A 17 7.56 10.34 3.65
N PHE A 18 8.14 11.50 3.30
CA PHE A 18 7.86 12.75 3.99
C PHE A 18 6.38 13.14 3.88
N PHE A 19 5.81 13.05 2.67
CA PHE A 19 4.40 13.33 2.43
C PHE A 19 3.47 12.46 3.28
N ILE A 20 3.78 11.17 3.40
CA ILE A 20 2.99 10.25 4.24
C ILE A 20 3.10 10.62 5.71
N LYS A 21 4.29 11.01 6.19
CA LYS A 21 4.49 11.48 7.57
C LYS A 21 3.66 12.72 7.87
N VAL A 22 3.58 13.65 6.92
CA VAL A 22 2.74 14.83 7.05
C VAL A 22 1.26 14.44 7.06
N MET A 23 0.82 13.58 6.14
CA MET A 23 -0.57 13.11 6.09
C MET A 23 -0.99 12.37 7.36
N ALA A 24 -0.09 11.61 7.98
CA ALA A 24 -0.32 10.92 9.25
C ALA A 24 -0.63 11.87 10.42
N GLN A 25 -0.24 13.13 10.34
CA GLN A 25 -0.53 14.15 11.37
C GLN A 25 -1.91 14.80 11.18
N TYR A 26 -2.54 14.59 10.02
CA TYR A 26 -3.84 15.19 9.68
C TYR A 26 -4.88 14.11 9.36
N PRO A 27 -5.31 13.30 10.35
CA PRO A 27 -6.22 12.19 10.12
C PRO A 27 -7.59 12.61 9.56
N GLU A 28 -8.10 13.77 9.95
CA GLU A 28 -9.36 14.33 9.43
C GLU A 28 -9.27 14.69 7.95
N PHE A 29 -8.13 15.21 7.52
CA PHE A 29 -7.86 15.50 6.11
C PHE A 29 -7.84 14.20 5.29
N VAL A 30 -7.13 13.18 5.77
CA VAL A 30 -7.07 11.86 5.12
C VAL A 30 -8.47 11.23 5.05
N GLU A 31 -9.26 11.33 6.10
CA GLU A 31 -10.62 10.79 6.10
C GLU A 31 -11.51 11.49 5.09
N THR A 32 -11.49 12.82 5.06
CA THR A 32 -12.40 13.60 4.21
C THR A 32 -12.04 13.48 2.73
N TYR A 33 -10.77 13.68 2.38
CA TYR A 33 -10.35 13.77 0.98
C TYR A 33 -9.99 12.42 0.37
N TYR A 34 -9.32 11.56 1.16
CA TYR A 34 -8.90 10.27 0.64
C TYR A 34 -9.94 9.17 0.92
N SER A 35 -10.28 8.90 2.19
CA SER A 35 -11.13 7.75 2.55
C SER A 35 -12.58 7.92 2.10
N LYS A 36 -13.14 9.13 2.16
CA LYS A 36 -14.52 9.42 1.72
C LYS A 36 -14.57 9.94 0.27
N GLY A 37 -13.48 10.48 -0.25
CA GLY A 37 -13.40 11.04 -1.60
C GLY A 37 -12.83 10.07 -2.63
N ILE A 38 -11.51 9.91 -2.64
CA ILE A 38 -10.76 9.19 -3.69
C ILE A 38 -10.94 7.67 -3.58
N PHE A 39 -10.85 7.12 -2.36
CA PHE A 39 -10.87 5.67 -2.15
C PHE A 39 -12.14 4.98 -2.63
N PRO A 40 -13.36 5.51 -2.42
CA PRO A 40 -14.58 4.90 -2.94
C PRO A 40 -14.62 4.83 -4.47
N ILE A 41 -14.03 5.82 -5.15
CA ILE A 41 -13.94 5.86 -6.61
C ILE A 41 -13.00 4.74 -7.08
N ILE A 42 -11.81 4.63 -6.47
CA ILE A 42 -10.84 3.57 -6.77
C ILE A 42 -11.46 2.20 -6.49
N SER A 43 -12.09 2.02 -5.35
CA SER A 43 -12.72 0.76 -4.94
C SER A 43 -13.84 0.36 -5.91
N LYS A 44 -14.71 1.31 -6.29
CA LYS A 44 -15.77 1.07 -7.26
C LYS A 44 -15.22 0.69 -8.64
N LEU A 45 -14.19 1.39 -9.09
CA LEU A 45 -13.52 1.11 -10.36
C LEU A 45 -12.93 -0.30 -10.38
N LEU A 46 -12.15 -0.65 -9.36
CA LEU A 46 -11.54 -1.97 -9.23
C LEU A 46 -12.59 -3.07 -9.11
N ASN A 47 -13.61 -2.85 -8.29
CA ASN A 47 -14.68 -3.83 -8.13
C ASN A 47 -15.44 -4.04 -9.44
N THR A 48 -15.74 -2.97 -10.18
CA THR A 48 -16.42 -3.09 -11.49
C THR A 48 -15.53 -3.81 -12.51
N ALA A 49 -14.23 -3.51 -12.53
CA ALA A 49 -13.28 -4.13 -13.46
C ALA A 49 -13.08 -5.62 -13.19
N PHE A 50 -13.09 -6.03 -11.92
CA PHE A 50 -12.75 -7.41 -11.51
C PHE A 50 -13.94 -8.26 -11.07
N LYS A 51 -15.14 -7.71 -11.04
CA LYS A 51 -16.39 -8.41 -10.65
C LYS A 51 -16.65 -9.69 -11.45
N TRP A 52 -16.18 -9.74 -12.68
CA TRP A 52 -16.38 -10.90 -13.58
C TRP A 52 -15.47 -12.08 -13.28
N ILE A 53 -14.47 -11.89 -12.46
CA ILE A 53 -13.45 -12.89 -12.18
C ILE A 53 -13.84 -13.65 -10.92
N PRO A 54 -14.08 -14.98 -10.99
CA PRO A 54 -14.60 -15.78 -9.87
C PRO A 54 -13.54 -16.10 -8.78
N PHE A 55 -12.32 -15.63 -8.95
CA PHE A 55 -11.21 -15.86 -8.01
C PHE A 55 -10.55 -14.54 -7.60
N SER A 56 -9.77 -14.60 -6.52
CA SER A 56 -9.08 -13.43 -6.00
C SER A 56 -8.01 -12.92 -6.98
N VAL A 57 -8.33 -11.82 -7.66
CA VAL A 57 -7.39 -11.14 -8.57
C VAL A 57 -6.18 -10.62 -7.80
N GLY A 58 -6.38 -10.20 -6.53
CA GLY A 58 -5.30 -9.74 -5.65
C GLY A 58 -4.24 -10.82 -5.44
N ASP A 59 -4.66 -12.05 -5.14
CA ASP A 59 -3.73 -13.17 -4.92
C ASP A 59 -2.97 -13.51 -6.19
N LEU A 60 -3.62 -13.46 -7.33
CA LEU A 60 -3.02 -13.72 -8.64
C LEU A 60 -1.96 -12.66 -8.99
N LEU A 61 -2.27 -11.37 -8.75
CA LEU A 61 -1.33 -10.29 -8.92
C LEU A 61 -0.14 -10.42 -7.96
N TYR A 62 -0.40 -10.85 -6.72
CA TYR A 62 0.63 -11.05 -5.71
C TYR A 62 1.60 -12.17 -6.13
N ILE A 63 1.07 -13.31 -6.56
CA ILE A 63 1.87 -14.43 -7.07
C ILE A 63 2.66 -14.00 -8.30
N ALA A 64 2.03 -13.32 -9.25
CA ALA A 64 2.70 -12.82 -10.46
C ALA A 64 3.84 -11.87 -10.11
N LEU A 65 3.63 -10.98 -9.13
CA LEU A 65 4.65 -10.05 -8.65
C LEU A 65 5.84 -10.80 -8.03
N ILE A 66 5.58 -11.80 -7.17
CA ILE A 66 6.63 -12.63 -6.55
C ILE A 66 7.44 -13.33 -7.64
N VAL A 67 6.77 -14.00 -8.58
CA VAL A 67 7.44 -14.71 -9.69
C VAL A 67 8.26 -13.73 -10.53
N TYR A 68 7.72 -12.56 -10.83
CA TYR A 68 8.44 -11.51 -11.56
C TYR A 68 9.71 -11.06 -10.83
N VAL A 69 9.61 -10.76 -9.54
CA VAL A 69 10.75 -10.32 -8.72
C VAL A 69 11.82 -11.40 -8.65
N LEU A 70 11.44 -12.64 -8.35
CA LEU A 70 12.38 -13.77 -8.29
C LEU A 70 13.11 -13.96 -9.63
N ARG A 71 12.37 -13.98 -10.72
CA ARG A 71 12.93 -14.12 -12.07
C ARG A 71 13.86 -12.96 -12.42
N TRP A 72 13.48 -11.73 -12.04
CA TRP A 72 14.29 -10.55 -12.25
C TRP A 72 15.59 -10.60 -11.46
N VAL A 73 15.53 -10.99 -10.17
CA VAL A 73 16.71 -11.14 -9.30
C VAL A 73 17.66 -12.19 -9.88
N ILE A 74 17.16 -13.38 -10.21
CA ILE A 74 17.98 -14.46 -10.79
C ILE A 74 18.70 -14.01 -12.07
N LYS A 75 17.97 -13.33 -12.96
CA LYS A 75 18.55 -12.84 -14.21
C LYS A 75 19.59 -11.74 -14.02
N ASN A 76 19.42 -10.91 -13.00
CA ASN A 76 20.25 -9.72 -12.79
C ASN A 76 21.25 -9.85 -11.63
N VAL A 77 21.38 -11.04 -11.00
CA VAL A 77 22.32 -11.24 -9.90
C VAL A 77 23.78 -11.00 -10.30
N LYS A 78 24.15 -11.37 -11.53
CA LYS A 78 25.50 -11.11 -12.06
C LYS A 78 25.78 -9.61 -12.20
N ARG A 79 24.77 -8.81 -12.53
CA ARG A 79 24.86 -7.35 -12.66
C ARG A 79 25.11 -6.65 -11.33
N LEU A 80 24.73 -7.27 -10.20
CA LEU A 80 25.07 -6.78 -8.88
C LEU A 80 26.58 -6.70 -8.66
N ARG A 81 27.34 -7.67 -9.20
CA ARG A 81 28.80 -7.69 -9.11
C ARG A 81 29.48 -6.75 -10.09
N THR A 82 28.96 -6.61 -11.29
CA THR A 82 29.59 -5.79 -12.35
C THR A 82 29.20 -4.31 -12.29
N HIS A 83 27.92 -4.01 -11.99
CA HIS A 83 27.37 -2.66 -11.96
C HIS A 83 26.44 -2.45 -10.75
N PRO A 84 26.97 -2.45 -9.51
CA PRO A 84 26.16 -2.40 -8.29
C PRO A 84 25.29 -1.15 -8.20
N LYS A 85 25.81 0.01 -8.58
CA LYS A 85 25.05 1.28 -8.56
C LYS A 85 23.81 1.25 -9.46
N ALA A 86 23.93 0.68 -10.66
CA ALA A 86 22.80 0.57 -11.58
C ALA A 86 21.76 -0.43 -11.07
N TRP A 87 22.19 -1.53 -10.45
CA TRP A 87 21.32 -2.53 -9.87
C TRP A 87 20.52 -1.95 -8.68
N VAL A 88 21.20 -1.23 -7.77
CA VAL A 88 20.55 -0.55 -6.64
C VAL A 88 19.53 0.47 -7.13
N LEU A 89 19.84 1.25 -8.16
CA LEU A 89 18.88 2.20 -8.76
C LEU A 89 17.64 1.49 -9.33
N ASP A 90 17.82 0.33 -9.96
CA ASP A 90 16.69 -0.45 -10.48
C ASP A 90 15.78 -0.94 -9.35
N VAL A 91 16.36 -1.48 -8.28
CA VAL A 91 15.61 -1.91 -7.06
C VAL A 91 14.92 -0.72 -6.41
N LEU A 92 15.63 0.38 -6.19
CA LEU A 92 15.10 1.56 -5.52
C LEU A 92 13.92 2.15 -6.30
N SER A 93 14.02 2.21 -7.64
CA SER A 93 12.94 2.67 -8.50
C SER A 93 11.71 1.77 -8.42
N PHE A 94 11.93 0.46 -8.38
CA PHE A 94 10.85 -0.52 -8.27
C PHE A 94 10.14 -0.43 -6.90
N VAL A 95 10.92 -0.35 -5.82
CA VAL A 95 10.39 -0.18 -4.45
C VAL A 95 9.61 1.13 -4.32
N SER A 96 10.13 2.21 -4.91
CA SER A 96 9.44 3.52 -4.93
C SER A 96 8.08 3.44 -5.60
N LEU A 97 8.00 2.75 -6.73
CA LEU A 97 6.74 2.57 -7.44
C LEU A 97 5.74 1.73 -6.64
N LEU A 98 6.19 0.61 -6.06
CA LEU A 98 5.34 -0.23 -5.20
C LEU A 98 4.85 0.53 -3.97
N TYR A 99 5.73 1.30 -3.34
CA TYR A 99 5.40 2.11 -2.18
C TYR A 99 4.33 3.15 -2.50
N PHE A 100 4.48 3.84 -3.64
CA PHE A 100 3.48 4.79 -4.13
C PHE A 100 2.13 4.11 -4.39
N MET A 101 2.14 3.00 -5.15
CA MET A 101 0.92 2.26 -5.49
C MET A 101 0.21 1.73 -4.24
N PHE A 102 0.96 1.15 -3.30
CA PHE A 102 0.41 0.67 -2.04
C PHE A 102 -0.34 1.76 -1.28
N HIS A 103 0.28 2.94 -1.12
CA HIS A 103 -0.35 4.05 -0.41
C HIS A 103 -1.53 4.63 -1.17
N LEU A 104 -1.41 4.75 -2.51
CA LEU A 104 -2.48 5.26 -3.35
C LEU A 104 -3.73 4.37 -3.31
N PHE A 105 -3.57 3.06 -3.33
CA PHE A 105 -4.72 2.14 -3.38
C PHE A 105 -5.28 1.81 -2.00
N TRP A 106 -4.46 1.82 -0.96
CA TRP A 106 -4.93 1.35 0.34
C TRP A 106 -4.24 2.01 1.54
N GLY A 107 -2.94 2.26 1.49
CA GLY A 107 -2.11 2.62 2.64
C GLY A 107 -2.56 3.89 3.37
N TYR A 108 -3.11 4.88 2.66
CA TYR A 108 -3.60 6.10 3.30
C TYR A 108 -4.78 5.85 4.24
N ASN A 109 -5.58 4.79 4.05
CA ASN A 109 -6.66 4.46 4.98
C ASN A 109 -6.18 4.12 6.40
N TYR A 110 -4.88 3.80 6.57
CA TYR A 110 -4.28 3.58 7.88
C TYR A 110 -4.21 4.86 8.72
N TYR A 111 -4.16 6.01 8.07
CA TYR A 111 -3.98 7.30 8.73
C TYR A 111 -5.28 8.07 8.92
N ARG A 112 -6.42 7.43 8.67
CA ARG A 112 -7.74 8.03 8.91
C ARG A 112 -8.07 8.09 10.40
N VAL A 113 -9.10 8.85 10.76
CA VAL A 113 -9.59 8.92 12.14
C VAL A 113 -9.97 7.53 12.64
N PRO A 114 -9.50 7.12 13.85
CA PRO A 114 -9.83 5.82 14.41
C PRO A 114 -11.33 5.63 14.58
N LEU A 115 -11.85 4.42 14.28
CA LEU A 115 -13.27 4.12 14.28
C LEU A 115 -13.93 4.31 15.67
N HIS A 116 -13.19 4.03 16.74
CA HIS A 116 -13.69 4.17 18.09
C HIS A 116 -14.00 5.64 18.45
N THR A 117 -13.25 6.60 17.92
CA THR A 117 -13.55 8.03 18.13
C THR A 117 -14.78 8.47 17.35
N THR A 118 -14.97 7.96 16.14
CA THR A 118 -16.14 8.26 15.30
C THR A 118 -17.43 7.69 15.90
N LEU A 119 -17.34 6.51 16.55
CA LEU A 119 -18.49 5.82 17.15
C LEU A 119 -18.67 6.13 18.64
N ASN A 120 -17.87 7.04 19.22
CA ASN A 120 -17.86 7.34 20.66
C ASN A 120 -17.72 6.09 21.54
N LEU A 121 -16.98 5.09 21.06
CA LEU A 121 -16.74 3.86 21.79
C LEU A 121 -15.59 4.05 22.78
N ASN A 122 -15.75 3.51 23.99
CA ASN A 122 -14.66 3.50 24.95
C ASN A 122 -13.58 2.49 24.50
N PRO A 123 -12.34 2.91 24.19
CA PRO A 123 -11.30 1.98 23.73
C PRO A 123 -10.75 1.08 24.85
N ASN A 124 -11.06 1.36 26.11
CA ASN A 124 -10.59 0.59 27.25
C ASN A 124 -11.51 -0.59 27.55
N TYR A 125 -11.55 -1.56 26.64
CA TYR A 125 -12.18 -2.85 26.93
C TYR A 125 -11.22 -3.72 27.74
N SER A 126 -11.71 -4.28 28.87
CA SER A 126 -10.97 -5.35 29.52
C SER A 126 -10.95 -6.57 28.58
N THR A 127 -9.82 -7.26 28.51
CA THR A 127 -9.66 -8.46 27.67
C THR A 127 -10.76 -9.50 27.97
N CYS A 128 -11.23 -9.54 29.21
CA CYS A 128 -12.32 -10.41 29.66
C CYS A 128 -13.65 -10.10 28.94
N LEU A 129 -14.01 -8.82 28.79
CA LEU A 129 -15.23 -8.43 28.08
C LEU A 129 -15.18 -8.72 26.57
N LEU A 130 -14.00 -8.67 25.97
CA LEU A 130 -13.81 -8.99 24.56
C LEU A 130 -14.08 -10.47 24.26
N TYR A 131 -13.69 -11.36 25.19
CA TYR A 131 -13.87 -12.81 25.02
C TYR A 131 -15.24 -13.31 25.52
N THR A 132 -15.95 -12.52 26.32
CA THR A 132 -17.28 -12.90 26.86
C THR A 132 -18.44 -12.24 26.12
N SER A 133 -18.17 -11.30 25.19
CA SER A 133 -19.24 -10.75 24.35
C SER A 133 -19.75 -11.82 23.37
N PRO A 134 -21.08 -11.97 23.22
CA PRO A 134 -21.66 -12.92 22.28
C PRO A 134 -21.17 -12.60 20.87
N SER A 135 -20.79 -13.65 20.14
CA SER A 135 -20.40 -13.53 18.72
C SER A 135 -21.62 -13.09 17.90
N PRO A 136 -21.45 -12.25 16.87
CA PRO A 136 -22.55 -11.89 15.98
C PRO A 136 -23.16 -13.07 15.20
N ARG A 137 -22.66 -14.28 15.42
CA ARG A 137 -23.14 -15.54 14.80
C ARG A 137 -23.97 -16.42 15.74
N ASP A 138 -24.06 -16.02 17.01
CA ASP A 138 -24.93 -16.66 18.00
C ASP A 138 -26.24 -15.86 18.09
#